data_6e58d479803eb90fdbc3c4018e3bae7b
#
_entry.id   6e58d479803eb90fdbc3c4018e3bae7b
#
_cell.length_a   1.000
_cell.length_b   1.000
_cell.length_c   1.000
_cell.angle_alpha   90.00
_cell.angle_beta   90.00
_cell.angle_gamma   90.00
#
_symmetry.space_group_name_H-M   'P 1'
#
loop_
_entity.id
_entity.type
_entity.pdbx_description
1 polymer ?
#
loop_
_entity_poly.entity_id
_entity_poly.type
_entity_poly.pdbx_seq_one_letter_code
_entity_poly.pdbx_strand_id
1 'polypeptide(L)'
;MISRIDLRGDALPEGSALRDLLPRADFDVSAALEKVRPICEAVHHRGDAALIDYAEKFDGVRLESVRVPARALTEALEQLDPAVRAALEESIRRARLVHREQRRTAHTTQVVPGGSVTEKWVPVERVGLYAPGGRSVYPSSVIMNAVPAQEAGVASMALASPPQKDFGGLPHPTILAACALLGIDEVYAVGGAQAVAMFAHGTESCAPANMVTGPGNIWVAAAKRYFTGKIGIDTEAGPTEIAILADETADPVHVASDLISQAEHDPLAAAVLVTDSVELAEAVEKELEPQVAATKHIEDRIVPALSGRQSAIVLVDGVDEGLRVVDAYGAEHLEIQTADAAAVADRVKNAGAIFVGTWAPVSLGDYCAGSNHVLPTGGCACHSSGLSVQSFLRGIHIVDYTRDALAEVAHHVVTLAEAEDLPAHGAAIKARFGWKVPESK
;
A
#
# COMPACT_ATOMS: atom_id res chain seq x y z
N MET A 1 -20.13 -9.51 -21.02
CA MET A 1 -19.82 -8.44 -20.06
C MET A 1 -18.33 -8.44 -19.75
N ILE A 2 -17.70 -9.58 -19.52
CA ILE A 2 -16.25 -9.73 -19.29
C ILE A 2 -15.62 -10.50 -20.45
N SER A 3 -14.36 -10.21 -20.82
CA SER A 3 -13.65 -10.91 -21.89
C SER A 3 -13.11 -12.27 -21.45
N ARG A 4 -12.81 -13.17 -22.40
CA ARG A 4 -12.15 -14.45 -22.11
C ARG A 4 -10.78 -14.51 -22.78
N ILE A 5 -9.81 -15.09 -22.07
CA ILE A 5 -8.48 -15.44 -22.57
C ILE A 5 -8.30 -16.95 -22.37
N ASP A 6 -8.08 -17.69 -23.44
CA ASP A 6 -7.89 -19.14 -23.38
C ASP A 6 -6.39 -19.46 -23.51
N LEU A 7 -5.81 -19.98 -22.44
CA LEU A 7 -4.39 -20.38 -22.37
C LEU A 7 -4.23 -21.91 -22.32
N ARG A 8 -5.28 -22.66 -22.56
CA ARG A 8 -5.26 -24.13 -22.48
C ARG A 8 -4.60 -24.74 -23.71
N GLY A 9 -4.01 -25.92 -23.53
CA GLY A 9 -3.43 -26.73 -24.59
C GLY A 9 -2.04 -26.29 -25.05
N ASP A 10 -1.58 -25.11 -24.66
CA ASP A 10 -0.25 -24.60 -24.97
C ASP A 10 0.63 -24.54 -23.74
N ALA A 11 1.93 -24.73 -23.90
CA ALA A 11 2.87 -24.51 -22.79
C ALA A 11 2.92 -23.03 -22.43
N LEU A 12 2.57 -22.70 -21.20
CA LEU A 12 2.61 -21.31 -20.73
C LEU A 12 4.06 -20.78 -20.84
N PRO A 13 4.25 -19.59 -21.43
CA PRO A 13 5.57 -18.96 -21.47
C PRO A 13 6.05 -18.61 -20.05
N GLU A 14 7.30 -18.21 -19.93
CA GLU A 14 7.91 -17.83 -18.65
C GLU A 14 8.14 -16.32 -18.56
N GLY A 15 8.22 -15.81 -17.33
CA GLY A 15 8.66 -14.45 -17.02
C GLY A 15 7.74 -13.37 -17.60
N SER A 16 8.34 -12.40 -18.31
CA SER A 16 7.59 -11.26 -18.86
C SER A 16 6.60 -11.66 -19.95
N ALA A 17 6.92 -12.68 -20.75
CA ALA A 17 6.06 -13.12 -21.85
C ALA A 17 4.69 -13.64 -21.35
N LEU A 18 4.63 -14.29 -20.18
CA LEU A 18 3.35 -14.66 -19.57
C LEU A 18 2.59 -13.42 -19.07
N ARG A 19 3.30 -12.47 -18.46
CA ARG A 19 2.67 -11.22 -17.98
C ARG A 19 2.06 -10.40 -19.10
N ASP A 20 2.67 -10.38 -20.28
CA ASP A 20 2.21 -9.62 -21.44
C ASP A 20 0.90 -10.20 -22.04
N LEU A 21 0.55 -11.46 -21.73
CA LEU A 21 -0.72 -12.09 -22.13
C LEU A 21 -1.88 -11.76 -21.18
N LEU A 22 -1.58 -11.26 -19.97
CA LEU A 22 -2.58 -11.10 -18.91
C LEU A 22 -3.23 -9.70 -18.96
N PRO A 23 -4.53 -9.62 -18.61
CA PRO A 23 -5.26 -8.36 -18.68
C PRO A 23 -4.76 -7.40 -17.59
N ARG A 24 -4.52 -6.14 -17.97
CA ARG A 24 -4.09 -5.11 -17.04
C ARG A 24 -4.50 -3.71 -17.50
N ALA A 25 -4.80 -2.84 -16.54
CA ALA A 25 -5.12 -1.45 -16.83
C ALA A 25 -3.90 -0.67 -17.37
N ASP A 26 -4.13 0.25 -18.30
CA ASP A 26 -3.13 1.25 -18.66
C ASP A 26 -3.03 2.29 -17.55
N PHE A 27 -1.87 2.37 -16.92
CA PHE A 27 -1.61 3.31 -15.84
C PHE A 27 -0.25 3.98 -16.04
N ASP A 28 -0.24 5.06 -16.84
CA ASP A 28 1.00 5.79 -17.14
C ASP A 28 1.25 6.89 -16.10
N VAL A 29 1.94 6.51 -15.02
CA VAL A 29 2.40 7.44 -13.98
C VAL A 29 3.39 8.46 -14.55
N SER A 30 4.15 8.13 -15.59
CA SER A 30 5.16 9.02 -16.15
C SER A 30 4.52 10.22 -16.84
N ALA A 31 3.42 10.01 -17.58
CA ALA A 31 2.65 11.11 -18.17
C ALA A 31 1.98 12.00 -17.10
N ALA A 32 1.54 11.40 -15.98
CA ALA A 32 0.98 12.15 -14.86
C ALA A 32 2.06 12.97 -14.12
N LEU A 33 3.29 12.48 -14.06
CA LEU A 33 4.42 13.13 -13.38
C LEU A 33 4.67 14.55 -13.90
N GLU A 34 4.64 14.75 -15.21
CA GLU A 34 4.82 16.06 -15.83
C GLU A 34 3.72 17.06 -15.42
N LYS A 35 2.52 16.58 -15.17
CA LYS A 35 1.37 17.41 -14.76
C LYS A 35 1.38 17.73 -13.27
N VAL A 36 1.91 16.85 -12.41
CA VAL A 36 1.98 17.09 -10.96
C VAL A 36 3.20 17.90 -10.55
N ARG A 37 4.30 17.88 -11.33
CA ARG A 37 5.50 18.67 -11.05
C ARG A 37 5.21 20.15 -10.75
N PRO A 38 4.51 20.92 -11.61
CA PRO A 38 4.21 22.32 -11.33
C PRO A 38 3.32 22.51 -10.10
N ILE A 39 2.47 21.53 -9.75
CA ILE A 39 1.66 21.56 -8.53
C ILE A 39 2.57 21.45 -7.31
N CYS A 40 3.49 20.48 -7.31
CA CYS A 40 4.43 20.25 -6.22
C CYS A 40 5.37 21.48 -6.02
N GLU A 41 5.86 22.07 -7.12
CA GLU A 41 6.69 23.27 -7.08
C GLU A 41 5.92 24.49 -6.56
N ALA A 42 4.65 24.66 -6.95
CA ALA A 42 3.81 25.73 -6.45
C ALA A 42 3.58 25.63 -4.93
N VAL A 43 3.35 24.42 -4.41
CA VAL A 43 3.22 24.19 -2.96
C VAL A 43 4.55 24.53 -2.25
N HIS A 44 5.68 24.14 -2.83
CA HIS A 44 7.00 24.46 -2.27
C HIS A 44 7.23 25.97 -2.13
N HIS A 45 6.85 26.75 -3.14
CA HIS A 45 7.13 28.19 -3.18
C HIS A 45 6.07 29.07 -2.52
N ARG A 46 4.82 28.60 -2.43
CA ARG A 46 3.69 29.41 -2.02
C ARG A 46 2.96 28.88 -0.78
N GLY A 47 3.36 27.70 -0.27
CA GLY A 47 2.81 27.12 0.94
C GLY A 47 1.28 26.98 0.91
N ASP A 48 0.63 27.38 1.99
CA ASP A 48 -0.82 27.31 2.17
C ASP A 48 -1.62 28.06 1.09
N ALA A 49 -1.07 29.16 0.55
CA ALA A 49 -1.74 29.90 -0.52
C ALA A 49 -1.91 29.03 -1.80
N ALA A 50 -0.93 28.19 -2.14
CA ALA A 50 -1.08 27.26 -3.25
C ALA A 50 -2.11 26.18 -2.97
N LEU A 51 -2.16 25.67 -1.73
CA LEU A 51 -3.15 24.65 -1.32
C LEU A 51 -4.58 25.19 -1.42
N ILE A 52 -4.83 26.43 -0.98
CA ILE A 52 -6.14 27.09 -1.07
C ILE A 52 -6.56 27.28 -2.54
N ASP A 53 -5.63 27.77 -3.39
CA ASP A 53 -5.92 27.95 -4.81
C ASP A 53 -6.24 26.60 -5.50
N TYR A 54 -5.54 25.52 -5.14
CA TYR A 54 -5.80 24.21 -5.70
C TYR A 54 -7.11 23.57 -5.16
N ALA A 55 -7.48 23.82 -3.91
CA ALA A 55 -8.78 23.42 -3.37
C ALA A 55 -9.93 24.11 -4.15
N GLU A 56 -9.80 25.40 -4.46
CA GLU A 56 -10.77 26.12 -5.29
C GLU A 56 -10.80 25.55 -6.72
N LYS A 57 -9.65 25.28 -7.31
CA LYS A 57 -9.52 24.82 -8.70
C LYS A 57 -10.01 23.38 -8.90
N PHE A 58 -9.65 22.45 -8.02
CA PHE A 58 -9.88 21.01 -8.23
C PHE A 58 -11.08 20.48 -7.46
N ASP A 59 -11.31 20.99 -6.25
CA ASP A 59 -12.41 20.55 -5.39
C ASP A 59 -13.59 21.55 -5.44
N GLY A 60 -13.36 22.76 -6.02
CA GLY A 60 -14.34 23.81 -6.17
C GLY A 60 -14.79 24.41 -4.83
N VAL A 61 -13.89 24.40 -3.85
CA VAL A 61 -14.12 24.93 -2.49
C VAL A 61 -13.07 25.96 -2.18
N ARG A 62 -13.50 27.18 -1.83
CA ARG A 62 -12.60 28.21 -1.34
C ARG A 62 -12.46 28.10 0.17
N LEU A 63 -11.26 27.74 0.61
CA LEU A 63 -10.94 27.57 2.02
C LEU A 63 -10.38 28.88 2.62
N GLU A 64 -10.70 29.14 3.89
CA GLU A 64 -10.03 30.18 4.69
C GLU A 64 -8.74 29.63 5.33
N SER A 65 -8.72 28.33 5.65
CA SER A 65 -7.59 27.60 6.21
C SER A 65 -7.63 26.16 5.73
N VAL A 66 -6.49 25.58 5.44
CA VAL A 66 -6.36 24.16 5.10
C VAL A 66 -6.39 23.27 6.34
N ARG A 67 -6.07 23.81 7.52
CA ARG A 67 -6.14 23.09 8.80
C ARG A 67 -7.57 22.94 9.26
N VAL A 68 -8.00 21.70 9.49
CA VAL A 68 -9.31 21.39 10.05
C VAL A 68 -9.34 21.78 11.52
N PRO A 69 -10.34 22.55 11.98
CA PRO A 69 -10.44 22.92 13.40
C PRO A 69 -10.79 21.70 14.27
N ALA A 70 -10.16 21.57 15.42
CA ALA A 70 -10.34 20.43 16.33
C ALA A 70 -11.81 20.15 16.69
N ARG A 71 -12.63 21.21 16.83
CA ARG A 71 -14.08 21.08 17.08
C ARG A 71 -14.81 20.24 16.02
N ALA A 72 -14.37 20.33 14.74
CA ALA A 72 -15.01 19.59 13.67
C ALA A 72 -14.81 18.06 13.81
N LEU A 73 -13.68 17.61 14.37
CA LEU A 73 -13.45 16.21 14.67
C LEU A 73 -14.37 15.71 15.80
N THR A 74 -14.50 16.53 16.86
CA THR A 74 -15.37 16.21 18.00
C THR A 74 -16.83 16.15 17.57
N GLU A 75 -17.32 17.16 16.85
CA GLU A 75 -18.67 17.22 16.32
C GLU A 75 -18.97 16.05 15.37
N ALA A 76 -18.02 15.70 14.49
CA ALA A 76 -18.15 14.55 13.59
C ALA A 76 -18.28 13.21 14.34
N LEU A 77 -17.55 13.03 15.42
CA LEU A 77 -17.63 11.83 16.24
C LEU A 77 -18.94 11.77 17.06
N GLU A 78 -19.40 12.91 17.60
CA GLU A 78 -20.66 13.00 18.34
C GLU A 78 -21.89 12.74 17.45
N GLN A 79 -21.84 13.16 16.18
CA GLN A 79 -22.93 13.01 15.22
C GLN A 79 -22.84 11.70 14.41
N LEU A 80 -21.78 10.91 14.59
CA LEU A 80 -21.60 9.68 13.85
C LEU A 80 -22.69 8.66 14.16
N ASP A 81 -23.25 8.04 13.12
CA ASP A 81 -24.20 6.95 13.28
C ASP A 81 -23.63 5.86 14.20
N PRO A 82 -24.36 5.41 15.24
CA PRO A 82 -23.87 4.44 16.21
C PRO A 82 -23.45 3.11 15.58
N ALA A 83 -24.09 2.65 14.49
CA ALA A 83 -23.71 1.41 13.81
C ALA A 83 -22.40 1.59 13.05
N VAL A 84 -22.20 2.75 12.38
CA VAL A 84 -20.93 3.08 11.72
C VAL A 84 -19.82 3.21 12.75
N ARG A 85 -20.08 3.84 13.90
CA ARG A 85 -19.12 3.93 15.00
C ARG A 85 -18.68 2.55 15.47
N ALA A 86 -19.62 1.65 15.75
CA ALA A 86 -19.31 0.30 16.19
C ALA A 86 -18.48 -0.47 15.15
N ALA A 87 -18.77 -0.30 13.85
CA ALA A 87 -18.02 -0.93 12.77
C ALA A 87 -16.58 -0.40 12.69
N LEU A 88 -16.37 0.91 12.82
CA LEU A 88 -15.03 1.51 12.85
C LEU A 88 -14.23 1.05 14.08
N GLU A 89 -14.85 1.02 15.25
CA GLU A 89 -14.22 0.54 16.50
C GLU A 89 -13.80 -0.95 16.38
N GLU A 90 -14.63 -1.80 15.76
CA GLU A 90 -14.28 -3.21 15.52
C GLU A 90 -13.15 -3.35 14.51
N SER A 91 -13.17 -2.58 13.42
CA SER A 91 -12.08 -2.54 12.43
C SER A 91 -10.75 -2.12 13.11
N ILE A 92 -10.76 -1.04 13.90
CA ILE A 92 -9.59 -0.57 14.66
C ILE A 92 -9.10 -1.66 15.62
N ARG A 93 -9.99 -2.31 16.35
CA ARG A 93 -9.65 -3.37 17.30
C ARG A 93 -8.93 -4.52 16.62
N ARG A 94 -9.44 -5.00 15.49
CA ARG A 94 -8.85 -6.12 14.72
C ARG A 94 -7.52 -5.72 14.09
N ALA A 95 -7.43 -4.56 13.45
CA ALA A 95 -6.20 -4.04 12.90
C ALA A 95 -5.10 -3.93 13.97
N ARG A 96 -5.42 -3.41 15.17
CA ARG A 96 -4.46 -3.34 16.29
C ARG A 96 -3.96 -4.71 16.73
N LEU A 97 -4.81 -5.76 16.74
CA LEU A 97 -4.38 -7.11 17.10
C LEU A 97 -3.30 -7.62 16.15
N VAL A 98 -3.52 -7.52 14.85
CA VAL A 98 -2.59 -8.02 13.84
C VAL A 98 -1.32 -7.17 13.80
N HIS A 99 -1.45 -5.85 13.73
CA HIS A 99 -0.30 -4.96 13.60
C HIS A 99 0.60 -4.94 14.85
N ARG A 100 0.06 -5.20 16.04
CA ARG A 100 0.85 -5.34 17.25
C ARG A 100 1.84 -6.50 17.18
N GLU A 101 1.43 -7.63 16.61
CA GLU A 101 2.28 -8.81 16.43
C GLU A 101 3.36 -8.62 15.34
N GLN A 102 3.20 -7.61 14.49
CA GLN A 102 4.20 -7.28 13.46
C GLN A 102 5.38 -6.47 13.99
N ARG A 103 5.36 -6.03 15.24
CA ARG A 103 6.46 -5.24 15.84
C ARG A 103 7.75 -6.04 15.84
N ARG A 104 8.85 -5.38 15.48
CA ARG A 104 10.19 -5.95 15.55
C ARG A 104 10.91 -5.53 16.82
N THR A 105 11.64 -6.46 17.40
CA THR A 105 12.55 -6.22 18.54
C THR A 105 13.99 -6.15 18.04
N ALA A 106 14.85 -5.43 18.78
CA ALA A 106 16.27 -5.42 18.48
C ALA A 106 16.86 -6.83 18.58
N HIS A 107 17.77 -7.14 17.66
CA HIS A 107 18.48 -8.43 17.63
C HIS A 107 19.99 -8.20 17.56
N THR A 108 20.72 -8.85 18.47
CA THR A 108 22.19 -8.79 18.52
C THR A 108 22.80 -10.10 18.04
N THR A 109 23.64 -10.00 17.04
CA THR A 109 24.47 -11.12 16.57
C THR A 109 25.87 -10.97 17.12
N GLN A 110 26.33 -11.96 17.89
CA GLN A 110 27.72 -12.05 18.33
C GLN A 110 28.54 -12.60 17.16
N VAL A 111 29.42 -11.76 16.59
CA VAL A 111 30.25 -12.13 15.43
C VAL A 111 31.53 -12.87 15.91
N VAL A 112 32.14 -12.31 16.94
CA VAL A 112 33.30 -12.88 17.62
C VAL A 112 33.24 -12.53 19.12
N PRO A 113 34.00 -13.17 20.01
CA PRO A 113 34.09 -12.71 21.40
C PRO A 113 34.49 -11.24 21.49
N GLY A 114 33.62 -10.40 22.06
CA GLY A 114 33.86 -8.96 22.16
C GLY A 114 33.57 -8.14 20.90
N GLY A 115 32.99 -8.78 19.86
CA GLY A 115 32.53 -8.09 18.65
C GLY A 115 31.10 -8.47 18.29
N SER A 116 30.18 -7.50 18.23
CA SER A 116 28.75 -7.71 17.95
C SER A 116 28.19 -6.68 16.98
N VAL A 117 27.11 -7.08 16.33
CA VAL A 117 26.28 -6.20 15.52
C VAL A 117 24.82 -6.31 16.00
N THR A 118 24.24 -5.19 16.42
CA THR A 118 22.84 -5.12 16.85
C THR A 118 22.04 -4.42 15.77
N GLU A 119 21.00 -5.06 15.26
CA GLU A 119 19.97 -4.41 14.46
C GLU A 119 18.94 -3.79 15.41
N LYS A 120 18.89 -2.45 15.43
CA LYS A 120 17.93 -1.68 16.22
C LYS A 120 16.85 -1.12 15.33
N TRP A 121 15.57 -1.34 15.68
CA TRP A 121 14.42 -0.80 14.97
C TRP A 121 13.97 0.52 15.57
N VAL A 122 13.85 1.55 14.72
CA VAL A 122 13.46 2.90 15.14
C VAL A 122 12.34 3.39 14.23
N PRO A 123 11.20 3.86 14.77
CA PRO A 123 10.14 4.42 13.94
C PRO A 123 10.59 5.69 13.23
N VAL A 124 9.95 6.00 12.11
CA VAL A 124 10.03 7.34 11.51
C VAL A 124 9.39 8.33 12.48
N GLU A 125 9.88 9.56 12.50
CA GLU A 125 9.46 10.55 13.50
C GLU A 125 8.05 11.08 13.21
N ARG A 126 7.78 11.40 11.92
CA ARG A 126 6.51 11.99 11.49
C ARG A 126 6.04 11.41 10.17
N VAL A 127 4.74 11.13 10.09
CA VAL A 127 4.09 10.56 8.91
C VAL A 127 2.90 11.42 8.46
N GLY A 128 2.82 11.69 7.17
CA GLY A 128 1.64 12.21 6.50
C GLY A 128 0.77 11.06 6.00
N LEU A 129 -0.46 11.00 6.46
CA LEU A 129 -1.45 9.99 6.06
C LEU A 129 -2.40 10.60 5.03
N TYR A 130 -2.63 9.92 3.92
CA TYR A 130 -3.58 10.37 2.91
C TYR A 130 -4.79 9.44 2.87
N ALA A 131 -5.98 10.01 3.04
CA ALA A 131 -7.24 9.31 2.89
C ALA A 131 -8.03 9.90 1.71
N PRO A 132 -8.34 9.13 0.65
CA PRO A 132 -9.14 9.60 -0.47
C PRO A 132 -10.55 10.01 -0.04
N GLY A 133 -11.14 10.97 -0.75
CA GLY A 133 -12.49 11.47 -0.48
C GLY A 133 -13.22 11.96 -1.73
N GLY A 134 -12.80 11.48 -2.91
CA GLY A 134 -13.37 11.92 -4.19
C GLY A 134 -14.69 11.22 -4.54
N ARG A 135 -14.61 10.15 -5.33
CA ARG A 135 -15.78 9.37 -5.78
C ARG A 135 -16.44 8.56 -4.66
N SER A 136 -15.65 8.10 -3.73
CA SER A 136 -16.09 7.38 -2.52
C SER A 136 -15.32 7.89 -1.32
N VAL A 137 -15.88 7.66 -0.14
CA VAL A 137 -15.29 8.05 1.14
C VAL A 137 -14.78 6.81 1.83
N TYR A 138 -13.50 6.82 2.21
CA TYR A 138 -12.81 5.66 2.77
C TYR A 138 -12.34 5.91 4.21
N PRO A 139 -13.23 5.88 5.22
CA PRO A 139 -12.81 5.96 6.63
C PRO A 139 -11.92 4.76 7.03
N SER A 140 -12.06 3.62 6.35
CA SER A 140 -11.17 2.46 6.48
C SER A 140 -9.72 2.81 6.14
N SER A 141 -9.46 3.66 5.13
CA SER A 141 -8.09 4.10 4.81
C SER A 141 -7.44 4.92 5.92
N VAL A 142 -8.22 5.62 6.74
CA VAL A 142 -7.68 6.27 7.96
C VAL A 142 -7.16 5.21 8.92
N ILE A 143 -7.94 4.16 9.17
CA ILE A 143 -7.58 3.04 10.06
C ILE A 143 -6.34 2.32 9.55
N MET A 144 -6.34 1.94 8.26
CA MET A 144 -5.27 1.15 7.63
C MET A 144 -3.93 1.88 7.56
N ASN A 145 -3.94 3.21 7.54
CA ASN A 145 -2.73 4.02 7.62
C ASN A 145 -2.30 4.31 9.06
N ALA A 146 -3.25 4.70 9.92
CA ALA A 146 -2.94 5.16 11.26
C ALA A 146 -2.55 4.03 12.21
N VAL A 147 -3.27 2.90 12.18
CA VAL A 147 -3.04 1.81 13.16
C VAL A 147 -1.62 1.24 13.06
N PRO A 148 -1.09 0.85 11.88
CA PRO A 148 0.29 0.36 11.81
C PRO A 148 1.33 1.42 12.16
N ALA A 149 1.08 2.71 11.86
CA ALA A 149 1.95 3.80 12.27
C ALA A 149 1.98 3.97 13.82
N GLN A 150 0.80 3.90 14.46
CA GLN A 150 0.69 3.93 15.92
C GLN A 150 1.37 2.73 16.59
N GLU A 151 1.14 1.52 16.04
CA GLU A 151 1.75 0.30 16.56
C GLU A 151 3.28 0.25 16.31
N ALA A 152 3.78 0.93 15.28
CA ALA A 152 5.22 1.15 15.08
C ALA A 152 5.84 2.12 16.09
N GLY A 153 5.03 2.97 16.75
CA GLY A 153 5.48 3.98 17.70
C GLY A 153 5.85 5.32 17.02
N VAL A 154 5.26 5.65 15.85
CA VAL A 154 5.41 6.96 15.20
C VAL A 154 4.93 8.06 16.14
N ALA A 155 5.79 9.05 16.41
CA ALA A 155 5.52 10.09 17.39
C ALA A 155 4.53 11.16 16.91
N SER A 156 4.51 11.44 15.61
CA SER A 156 3.69 12.50 15.00
C SER A 156 3.02 12.01 13.73
N MET A 157 1.71 12.22 13.64
CA MET A 157 0.90 11.87 12.46
C MET A 157 0.02 13.05 12.08
N ALA A 158 -0.06 13.32 10.78
CA ALA A 158 -1.00 14.26 10.20
C ALA A 158 -1.79 13.57 9.09
N LEU A 159 -3.07 13.88 8.96
CA LEU A 159 -3.92 13.31 7.92
C LEU A 159 -4.37 14.38 6.94
N ALA A 160 -4.33 14.10 5.64
CA ALA A 160 -4.94 14.92 4.60
C ALA A 160 -6.04 14.14 3.88
N SER A 161 -7.17 14.82 3.63
CA SER A 161 -8.28 14.31 2.83
C SER A 161 -8.92 15.49 2.09
N PRO A 162 -9.46 15.26 0.87
CA PRO A 162 -10.02 16.35 0.06
C PRO A 162 -11.14 17.11 0.77
N PRO A 163 -11.18 18.46 0.61
CA PRO A 163 -12.32 19.25 1.05
C PRO A 163 -13.57 18.93 0.22
N GLN A 164 -14.74 18.98 0.84
CA GLN A 164 -16.02 18.71 0.18
C GLN A 164 -16.99 19.87 0.32
N LYS A 165 -17.67 20.23 -0.79
CA LYS A 165 -18.64 21.34 -0.84
C LYS A 165 -19.79 21.13 0.13
N ASP A 166 -20.29 19.91 0.20
CA ASP A 166 -21.46 19.56 1.00
C ASP A 166 -21.21 19.68 2.51
N PHE A 167 -19.94 19.74 2.90
CA PHE A 167 -19.51 19.87 4.30
C PHE A 167 -18.77 21.19 4.57
N GLY A 168 -19.09 22.24 3.81
CA GLY A 168 -18.50 23.57 4.04
C GLY A 168 -16.97 23.64 3.85
N GLY A 169 -16.42 22.76 3.03
CA GLY A 169 -14.99 22.68 2.77
C GLY A 169 -14.22 21.80 3.75
N LEU A 170 -14.88 21.13 4.68
CA LEU A 170 -14.26 20.11 5.50
C LEU A 170 -14.16 18.77 4.73
N PRO A 171 -13.23 17.87 5.09
CA PRO A 171 -13.31 16.48 4.71
C PRO A 171 -14.62 15.84 5.18
N HIS A 172 -15.01 14.71 4.57
CA HIS A 172 -16.23 14.01 4.94
C HIS A 172 -16.30 13.69 6.44
N PRO A 173 -17.45 13.86 7.12
CA PRO A 173 -17.58 13.66 8.56
C PRO A 173 -17.13 12.29 9.06
N THR A 174 -17.33 11.21 8.29
CA THR A 174 -16.85 9.86 8.68
C THR A 174 -15.32 9.76 8.70
N ILE A 175 -14.61 10.51 7.85
CA ILE A 175 -13.14 10.62 7.89
C ILE A 175 -12.71 11.33 9.17
N LEU A 176 -13.35 12.46 9.50
CA LEU A 176 -13.07 13.22 10.71
C LEU A 176 -13.34 12.40 11.97
N ALA A 177 -14.46 11.66 11.99
CA ALA A 177 -14.81 10.78 13.09
C ALA A 177 -13.80 9.62 13.26
N ALA A 178 -13.33 9.01 12.17
CA ALA A 178 -12.28 8.00 12.22
C ALA A 178 -10.96 8.57 12.76
N CYS A 179 -10.60 9.81 12.38
CA CYS A 179 -9.46 10.51 12.96
C CYS A 179 -9.62 10.71 14.48
N ALA A 180 -10.80 11.17 14.92
CA ALA A 180 -11.08 11.36 16.34
C ALA A 180 -11.01 10.05 17.15
N LEU A 181 -11.56 8.94 16.61
CA LEU A 181 -11.47 7.60 17.23
C LEU A 181 -10.02 7.11 17.40
N LEU A 182 -9.14 7.50 16.46
CA LEU A 182 -7.72 7.13 16.46
C LEU A 182 -6.83 8.15 17.18
N GLY A 183 -7.39 9.25 17.70
CA GLY A 183 -6.65 10.32 18.37
C GLY A 183 -5.75 11.13 17.43
N ILE A 184 -6.11 11.22 16.15
CA ILE A 184 -5.44 12.07 15.16
C ILE A 184 -6.12 13.44 15.19
N ASP A 185 -5.45 14.44 15.73
CA ASP A 185 -5.93 15.81 15.87
C ASP A 185 -5.40 16.77 14.79
N GLU A 186 -4.38 16.31 14.05
CA GLU A 186 -3.77 17.06 12.96
C GLU A 186 -4.33 16.62 11.60
N VAL A 187 -5.39 17.31 11.14
CA VAL A 187 -6.12 17.00 9.91
C VAL A 187 -6.14 18.22 8.98
N TYR A 188 -5.97 17.95 7.68
CA TYR A 188 -5.94 18.95 6.62
C TYR A 188 -6.98 18.67 5.55
N ALA A 189 -7.73 19.71 5.15
CA ALA A 189 -8.65 19.68 4.03
C ALA A 189 -7.90 19.88 2.71
N VAL A 190 -7.09 18.91 2.33
CA VAL A 190 -6.22 18.95 1.14
C VAL A 190 -6.27 17.60 0.43
N GLY A 191 -6.57 17.60 -0.88
CA GLY A 191 -6.62 16.41 -1.71
C GLY A 191 -5.45 16.32 -2.70
N GLY A 192 -5.37 15.20 -3.42
CA GLY A 192 -4.50 15.05 -4.60
C GLY A 192 -3.00 15.19 -4.39
N ALA A 193 -2.31 15.55 -5.47
CA ALA A 193 -0.85 15.71 -5.48
C ALA A 193 -0.35 16.78 -4.50
N GLN A 194 -1.15 17.84 -4.29
CA GLN A 194 -0.80 18.93 -3.39
C GLN A 194 -0.76 18.49 -1.91
N ALA A 195 -1.51 17.46 -1.51
CA ALA A 195 -1.42 16.87 -0.18
C ALA A 195 -0.05 16.19 0.05
N VAL A 196 0.41 15.42 -0.94
CA VAL A 196 1.75 14.81 -0.90
C VAL A 196 2.84 15.87 -0.85
N ALA A 197 2.71 16.93 -1.67
CA ALA A 197 3.65 18.06 -1.69
C ALA A 197 3.68 18.83 -0.34
N MET A 198 2.51 19.04 0.28
CA MET A 198 2.39 19.64 1.61
C MET A 198 3.20 18.84 2.65
N PHE A 199 3.03 17.52 2.69
CA PHE A 199 3.77 16.67 3.61
C PHE A 199 5.27 16.61 3.29
N ALA A 200 5.64 16.65 2.01
CA ALA A 200 7.04 16.56 1.60
C ALA A 200 7.87 17.85 1.85
N HIS A 201 7.24 18.99 1.71
CA HIS A 201 7.92 20.30 1.86
C HIS A 201 7.65 20.96 3.22
N GLY A 202 6.50 20.70 3.80
CA GLY A 202 5.92 21.54 4.84
C GLY A 202 5.31 22.82 4.24
N THR A 203 4.46 23.45 5.03
CA THR A 203 3.86 24.77 4.75
C THR A 203 3.74 25.54 6.05
N GLU A 204 3.14 26.74 6.03
CA GLU A 204 2.95 27.56 7.23
C GLU A 204 2.12 26.83 8.30
N SER A 205 1.15 26.00 7.87
CA SER A 205 0.25 25.27 8.76
C SER A 205 0.63 23.81 9.00
N CYS A 206 1.51 23.23 8.18
CA CYS A 206 1.89 21.81 8.23
C CYS A 206 3.38 21.61 8.28
N ALA A 207 3.90 21.01 9.35
CA ALA A 207 5.31 20.61 9.40
C ALA A 207 5.60 19.48 8.39
N PRO A 208 6.80 19.44 7.77
CA PRO A 208 7.16 18.38 6.82
C PRO A 208 7.19 17.00 7.50
N ALA A 209 6.84 15.96 6.75
CA ALA A 209 6.85 14.58 7.18
C ALA A 209 8.09 13.83 6.65
N ASN A 210 8.50 12.78 7.36
CA ASN A 210 9.56 11.89 6.90
C ASN A 210 9.05 10.86 5.89
N MET A 211 7.74 10.56 5.93
CA MET A 211 7.09 9.58 5.08
C MET A 211 5.65 10.00 4.78
N VAL A 212 5.15 9.62 3.61
CA VAL A 212 3.74 9.76 3.22
C VAL A 212 3.18 8.41 2.83
N THR A 213 2.02 8.06 3.40
CA THR A 213 1.32 6.80 3.10
C THR A 213 -0.14 7.05 2.75
N GLY A 214 -0.78 6.09 2.13
CA GLY A 214 -2.19 6.06 1.81
C GLY A 214 -2.49 5.87 0.32
N PRO A 215 -3.60 5.20 -0.01
CA PRO A 215 -4.02 4.99 -1.39
C PRO A 215 -4.45 6.31 -2.05
N GLY A 216 -4.41 6.36 -3.35
CA GLY A 216 -4.85 7.55 -4.10
C GLY A 216 -4.92 7.29 -5.59
N ASN A 217 -5.43 8.28 -6.31
CA ASN A 217 -5.47 8.23 -7.77
C ASN A 217 -4.07 8.45 -8.40
N ILE A 218 -4.03 8.42 -9.74
CA ILE A 218 -2.79 8.60 -10.52
C ILE A 218 -1.99 9.86 -10.13
N TRP A 219 -2.66 10.94 -9.72
CA TRP A 219 -1.99 12.19 -9.34
C TRP A 219 -1.27 12.06 -7.99
N VAL A 220 -1.84 11.31 -7.06
CA VAL A 220 -1.21 10.99 -5.76
C VAL A 220 -0.02 10.06 -5.98
N ALA A 221 -0.18 9.02 -6.80
CA ALA A 221 0.90 8.10 -7.17
C ALA A 221 2.06 8.85 -7.85
N ALA A 222 1.77 9.72 -8.81
CA ALA A 222 2.78 10.55 -9.49
C ALA A 222 3.49 11.52 -8.53
N ALA A 223 2.78 12.10 -7.57
CA ALA A 223 3.39 12.95 -6.56
C ALA A 223 4.29 12.15 -5.61
N LYS A 224 3.88 10.96 -5.18
CA LYS A 224 4.74 10.06 -4.40
C LYS A 224 6.03 9.73 -5.16
N ARG A 225 5.93 9.36 -6.45
CA ARG A 225 7.09 9.13 -7.33
C ARG A 225 7.99 10.36 -7.44
N TYR A 226 7.40 11.56 -7.59
CA TYR A 226 8.16 12.82 -7.65
C TYR A 226 9.02 13.06 -6.40
N PHE A 227 8.54 12.64 -5.23
CA PHE A 227 9.24 12.83 -3.98
C PHE A 227 10.05 11.61 -3.52
N THR A 228 10.06 10.50 -4.27
CA THR A 228 10.91 9.35 -3.96
C THR A 228 12.38 9.77 -3.84
N GLY A 229 13.03 9.36 -2.76
CA GLY A 229 14.40 9.77 -2.41
C GLY A 229 14.48 11.05 -1.55
N LYS A 230 13.41 11.86 -1.48
CA LYS A 230 13.33 13.00 -0.55
C LYS A 230 12.57 12.62 0.73
N ILE A 231 11.46 11.88 0.59
CA ILE A 231 10.68 11.33 1.69
C ILE A 231 10.43 9.84 1.46
N GLY A 232 10.11 9.11 2.52
CA GLY A 232 9.60 7.74 2.41
C GLY A 232 8.19 7.74 1.83
N ILE A 233 7.88 6.69 1.10
CA ILE A 233 6.51 6.39 0.63
C ILE A 233 6.16 4.92 0.96
N ASP A 234 4.87 4.60 0.99
CA ASP A 234 4.40 3.21 1.08
C ASP A 234 4.61 2.47 -0.25
N THR A 235 3.81 2.81 -1.26
CA THR A 235 3.87 2.24 -2.61
C THR A 235 3.35 3.25 -3.62
N GLU A 236 3.68 3.04 -4.89
CA GLU A 236 3.04 3.72 -6.01
C GLU A 236 1.81 2.90 -6.42
N ALA A 237 0.66 3.19 -5.80
CA ALA A 237 -0.57 2.46 -6.10
C ALA A 237 -1.12 2.85 -7.48
N GLY A 238 -1.33 1.84 -8.33
CA GLY A 238 -2.14 1.92 -9.54
C GLY A 238 -3.63 1.68 -9.28
N PRO A 239 -4.42 1.40 -10.31
CA PRO A 239 -5.78 0.92 -10.16
C PRO A 239 -5.82 -0.35 -9.34
N THR A 240 -6.87 -0.50 -8.53
CA THR A 240 -7.05 -1.68 -7.68
C THR A 240 -7.34 -2.93 -8.52
N GLU A 241 -6.92 -4.10 -8.05
CA GLU A 241 -6.95 -5.36 -8.79
C GLU A 241 -7.37 -6.52 -7.91
N ILE A 242 -8.23 -7.40 -8.43
CA ILE A 242 -8.44 -8.74 -7.89
C ILE A 242 -8.05 -9.79 -8.92
N ALA A 243 -7.42 -10.88 -8.47
CA ALA A 243 -7.37 -12.15 -9.17
C ALA A 243 -8.00 -13.22 -8.30
N ILE A 244 -8.86 -14.04 -8.90
CA ILE A 244 -9.50 -15.20 -8.23
C ILE A 244 -9.00 -16.44 -8.94
N LEU A 245 -8.29 -17.34 -8.24
CA LEU A 245 -7.96 -18.67 -8.73
C LEU A 245 -9.00 -19.64 -8.21
N ALA A 246 -9.80 -20.23 -9.10
CA ALA A 246 -10.92 -21.08 -8.75
C ALA A 246 -10.97 -22.35 -9.61
N ASP A 247 -11.34 -23.48 -9.00
CA ASP A 247 -11.67 -24.74 -9.68
C ASP A 247 -13.20 -24.97 -9.71
N GLU A 248 -13.63 -26.14 -10.21
CA GLU A 248 -15.04 -26.49 -10.32
C GLU A 248 -15.81 -26.53 -8.98
N THR A 249 -15.11 -26.52 -7.84
CA THR A 249 -15.73 -26.54 -6.50
C THR A 249 -16.14 -25.16 -6.00
N ALA A 250 -15.71 -24.09 -6.67
CA ALA A 250 -16.06 -22.72 -6.30
C ALA A 250 -17.54 -22.42 -6.56
N ASP A 251 -18.14 -21.60 -5.70
CA ASP A 251 -19.50 -21.12 -5.89
C ASP A 251 -19.51 -19.92 -6.88
N PRO A 252 -20.16 -20.07 -8.05
CA PRO A 252 -20.18 -18.99 -9.05
C PRO A 252 -20.84 -17.71 -8.55
N VAL A 253 -21.77 -17.80 -7.58
CA VAL A 253 -22.41 -16.63 -6.96
C VAL A 253 -21.39 -15.82 -6.16
N HIS A 254 -20.54 -16.48 -5.38
CA HIS A 254 -19.48 -15.83 -4.61
C HIS A 254 -18.43 -15.21 -5.51
N VAL A 255 -17.92 -15.96 -6.49
CA VAL A 255 -16.93 -15.46 -7.45
C VAL A 255 -17.44 -14.22 -8.20
N ALA A 256 -18.70 -14.26 -8.69
CA ALA A 256 -19.29 -13.08 -9.36
C ALA A 256 -19.42 -11.89 -8.41
N SER A 257 -19.83 -12.12 -7.15
CA SER A 257 -19.94 -11.05 -6.14
C SER A 257 -18.60 -10.38 -5.86
N ASP A 258 -17.52 -11.16 -5.76
CA ASP A 258 -16.18 -10.64 -5.45
C ASP A 258 -15.57 -9.88 -6.64
N LEU A 259 -15.79 -10.34 -7.88
CA LEU A 259 -15.43 -9.59 -9.09
C LEU A 259 -16.17 -8.24 -9.18
N ILE A 260 -17.47 -8.21 -8.79
CA ILE A 260 -18.28 -6.98 -8.78
C ILE A 260 -17.83 -6.04 -7.66
N SER A 261 -17.55 -6.57 -6.46
CA SER A 261 -17.08 -5.76 -5.33
C SER A 261 -15.76 -5.04 -5.66
N GLN A 262 -14.88 -5.68 -6.42
CA GLN A 262 -13.68 -5.05 -6.93
C GLN A 262 -13.99 -3.99 -8.00
N ALA A 263 -14.88 -4.30 -8.93
CA ALA A 263 -15.22 -3.42 -10.05
C ALA A 263 -15.90 -2.11 -9.62
N GLU A 264 -16.57 -2.08 -8.46
CA GLU A 264 -17.24 -0.87 -7.97
C GLU A 264 -16.29 0.21 -7.44
N HIS A 265 -15.00 -0.07 -7.24
CA HIS A 265 -14.04 0.91 -6.76
C HIS A 265 -13.75 2.01 -7.79
N ASP A 266 -13.46 1.62 -9.04
CA ASP A 266 -13.07 2.56 -10.10
C ASP A 266 -13.31 1.93 -11.49
N PRO A 267 -13.62 2.72 -12.55
CA PRO A 267 -13.75 2.19 -13.90
C PRO A 267 -12.49 1.53 -14.47
N LEU A 268 -11.32 1.77 -13.88
CA LEU A 268 -10.05 1.12 -14.22
C LEU A 268 -9.73 -0.07 -13.30
N ALA A 269 -10.58 -0.39 -12.31
CA ALA A 269 -10.38 -1.57 -11.48
C ALA A 269 -10.32 -2.83 -12.34
N ALA A 270 -9.42 -3.75 -11.98
CA ALA A 270 -9.25 -5.00 -12.72
C ALA A 270 -9.88 -6.17 -11.94
N ALA A 271 -10.72 -6.94 -12.61
CA ALA A 271 -11.37 -8.12 -12.08
C ALA A 271 -11.02 -9.34 -12.95
N VAL A 272 -10.20 -10.24 -12.43
CA VAL A 272 -9.66 -11.38 -13.17
C VAL A 272 -10.05 -12.69 -12.49
N LEU A 273 -10.73 -13.57 -13.22
CA LEU A 273 -10.95 -14.94 -12.82
C LEU A 273 -9.97 -15.86 -13.58
N VAL A 274 -9.24 -16.70 -12.87
CA VAL A 274 -8.40 -17.75 -13.45
C VAL A 274 -8.99 -19.10 -13.06
N THR A 275 -9.37 -19.92 -14.03
CA THR A 275 -10.04 -21.20 -13.75
C THR A 275 -9.72 -22.27 -14.79
N ASP A 276 -9.69 -23.51 -14.37
CA ASP A 276 -9.62 -24.69 -15.25
C ASP A 276 -11.01 -25.24 -15.63
N SER A 277 -12.07 -24.69 -15.03
CA SER A 277 -13.46 -25.12 -15.31
C SER A 277 -14.18 -24.15 -16.25
N VAL A 278 -14.51 -24.62 -17.43
CA VAL A 278 -15.35 -23.89 -18.41
C VAL A 278 -16.76 -23.71 -17.84
N GLU A 279 -17.27 -24.72 -17.14
CA GLU A 279 -18.59 -24.71 -16.51
C GLU A 279 -18.69 -23.63 -15.44
N LEU A 280 -17.65 -23.47 -14.60
CA LEU A 280 -17.59 -22.40 -13.62
C LEU A 280 -17.54 -21.03 -14.32
N ALA A 281 -16.71 -20.88 -15.37
CA ALA A 281 -16.62 -19.63 -16.12
C ALA A 281 -17.97 -19.20 -16.69
N GLU A 282 -18.73 -20.13 -17.30
CA GLU A 282 -20.07 -19.89 -17.83
C GLU A 282 -21.09 -19.55 -16.74
N ALA A 283 -21.01 -20.24 -15.61
CA ALA A 283 -21.88 -19.97 -14.46
C ALA A 283 -21.61 -18.58 -13.86
N VAL A 284 -20.35 -18.18 -13.72
CA VAL A 284 -19.95 -16.84 -13.25
C VAL A 284 -20.44 -15.75 -14.20
N GLU A 285 -20.26 -15.91 -15.52
CA GLU A 285 -20.78 -14.93 -16.50
C GLU A 285 -22.30 -14.76 -16.41
N LYS A 286 -23.02 -15.84 -16.18
CA LYS A 286 -24.47 -15.81 -15.99
C LYS A 286 -24.88 -15.10 -14.69
N GLU A 287 -24.11 -15.25 -13.62
CA GLU A 287 -24.37 -14.60 -12.33
C GLU A 287 -24.00 -13.11 -12.33
N LEU A 288 -23.02 -12.68 -13.13
CA LEU A 288 -22.61 -11.27 -13.21
C LEU A 288 -23.78 -10.35 -13.62
N GLU A 289 -24.61 -10.72 -14.58
CA GLU A 289 -25.66 -9.84 -15.10
C GLU A 289 -26.72 -9.47 -14.06
N PRO A 290 -27.38 -10.43 -13.37
CA PRO A 290 -28.37 -10.10 -12.35
C PRO A 290 -27.76 -9.43 -11.11
N GLN A 291 -26.55 -9.79 -10.72
CA GLN A 291 -25.89 -9.19 -9.57
C GLN A 291 -25.48 -7.72 -9.85
N VAL A 292 -24.93 -7.42 -11.03
CA VAL A 292 -24.65 -6.03 -11.46
C VAL A 292 -25.94 -5.21 -11.45
N ALA A 293 -27.04 -5.75 -12.00
CA ALA A 293 -28.32 -5.04 -12.03
C ALA A 293 -28.89 -4.72 -10.63
N ALA A 294 -28.47 -5.46 -9.60
CA ALA A 294 -28.90 -5.26 -8.21
C ALA A 294 -28.02 -4.28 -7.42
N THR A 295 -26.93 -3.77 -8.00
CA THR A 295 -25.97 -2.88 -7.32
C THR A 295 -26.21 -1.39 -7.64
N LYS A 296 -25.29 -0.54 -7.16
CA LYS A 296 -25.15 0.88 -7.53
C LYS A 296 -23.91 1.07 -8.43
N HIS A 297 -23.71 2.26 -8.94
CA HIS A 297 -22.52 2.62 -9.73
C HIS A 297 -22.30 1.76 -10.99
N ILE A 298 -23.40 1.27 -11.58
CA ILE A 298 -23.38 0.32 -12.69
C ILE A 298 -22.66 0.92 -13.91
N GLU A 299 -23.12 2.08 -14.38
CA GLU A 299 -22.65 2.71 -15.62
C GLU A 299 -21.33 3.51 -15.44
N ASP A 300 -21.08 4.00 -14.24
CA ASP A 300 -19.95 4.89 -13.98
C ASP A 300 -18.69 4.13 -13.47
N ARG A 301 -18.84 2.89 -13.01
CA ARG A 301 -17.74 2.09 -12.47
C ARG A 301 -17.78 0.62 -12.91
N ILE A 302 -18.82 -0.14 -12.54
CA ILE A 302 -18.83 -1.60 -12.63
C ILE A 302 -18.77 -2.09 -14.07
N VAL A 303 -19.66 -1.59 -14.95
CA VAL A 303 -19.67 -2.02 -16.36
C VAL A 303 -18.38 -1.63 -17.07
N PRO A 304 -17.86 -0.38 -16.95
CA PRO A 304 -16.55 -0.04 -17.51
C PRO A 304 -15.40 -0.89 -16.98
N ALA A 305 -15.38 -1.21 -15.67
CA ALA A 305 -14.34 -2.05 -15.09
C ALA A 305 -14.39 -3.48 -15.62
N LEU A 306 -15.55 -4.13 -15.59
CA LEU A 306 -15.71 -5.52 -16.04
C LEU A 306 -15.57 -5.70 -17.55
N SER A 307 -15.98 -4.72 -18.35
CA SER A 307 -15.88 -4.79 -19.81
C SER A 307 -14.56 -4.23 -20.37
N GLY A 308 -13.76 -3.62 -19.52
CA GLY A 308 -12.47 -3.06 -19.88
C GLY A 308 -11.43 -4.15 -20.19
N ARG A 309 -10.37 -3.79 -20.89
CA ARG A 309 -9.29 -4.71 -21.26
C ARG A 309 -8.51 -5.25 -20.05
N GLN A 310 -8.65 -4.62 -18.90
CA GLN A 310 -8.02 -5.01 -17.63
C GLN A 310 -8.71 -6.17 -16.93
N SER A 311 -9.92 -6.55 -17.35
CA SER A 311 -10.71 -7.61 -16.74
C SER A 311 -10.94 -8.75 -17.72
N ALA A 312 -10.76 -9.98 -17.24
CA ALA A 312 -10.99 -11.17 -18.06
C ALA A 312 -11.22 -12.42 -17.21
N ILE A 313 -11.84 -13.42 -17.83
CA ILE A 313 -11.79 -14.81 -17.41
C ILE A 313 -10.67 -15.50 -18.17
N VAL A 314 -9.68 -16.01 -17.46
CA VAL A 314 -8.51 -16.71 -18.02
C VAL A 314 -8.70 -18.20 -17.81
N LEU A 315 -8.82 -18.96 -18.90
CA LEU A 315 -8.95 -20.42 -18.87
C LEU A 315 -7.56 -21.07 -18.94
N VAL A 316 -7.32 -22.04 -18.07
CA VAL A 316 -6.06 -22.78 -17.93
C VAL A 316 -6.32 -24.29 -17.94
N ASP A 317 -5.28 -25.13 -18.08
CA ASP A 317 -5.43 -26.60 -18.08
C ASP A 317 -5.61 -27.22 -16.70
N GLY A 318 -5.23 -26.50 -15.62
CA GLY A 318 -5.35 -26.97 -14.25
C GLY A 318 -4.94 -25.92 -13.23
N VAL A 319 -5.15 -26.22 -11.95
CA VAL A 319 -4.81 -25.32 -10.82
C VAL A 319 -3.32 -24.97 -10.79
N ASP A 320 -2.43 -25.89 -11.23
CA ASP A 320 -0.99 -25.64 -11.26
C ASP A 320 -0.61 -24.57 -12.30
N GLU A 321 -1.22 -24.60 -13.49
CA GLU A 321 -1.09 -23.57 -14.51
C GLU A 321 -1.73 -22.26 -14.03
N GLY A 322 -2.89 -22.35 -13.38
CA GLY A 322 -3.56 -21.22 -12.75
C GLY A 322 -2.68 -20.53 -11.72
N LEU A 323 -1.97 -21.27 -10.89
CA LEU A 323 -1.03 -20.74 -9.91
C LEU A 323 0.12 -19.97 -10.59
N ARG A 324 0.65 -20.50 -11.71
CA ARG A 324 1.67 -19.77 -12.51
C ARG A 324 1.14 -18.46 -13.08
N VAL A 325 -0.12 -18.46 -13.53
CA VAL A 325 -0.80 -17.26 -14.05
C VAL A 325 -0.96 -16.22 -12.97
N VAL A 326 -1.50 -16.57 -11.77
CA VAL A 326 -1.70 -15.59 -10.69
C VAL A 326 -0.38 -15.10 -10.10
N ASP A 327 0.66 -15.93 -10.03
CA ASP A 327 2.01 -15.51 -9.63
C ASP A 327 2.63 -14.53 -10.66
N ALA A 328 2.42 -14.75 -11.96
CA ALA A 328 2.87 -13.84 -13.00
C ALA A 328 2.06 -12.54 -12.98
N TYR A 329 0.77 -12.61 -12.67
CA TYR A 329 -0.09 -11.44 -12.50
C TYR A 329 0.32 -10.61 -11.28
N GLY A 330 0.60 -11.24 -10.11
CA GLY A 330 1.01 -10.56 -8.89
C GLY A 330 -0.05 -9.56 -8.43
N ALA A 331 -1.27 -10.03 -8.25
CA ALA A 331 -2.44 -9.21 -7.91
C ALA A 331 -2.28 -8.48 -6.58
N GLU A 332 -2.96 -7.34 -6.45
CA GLU A 332 -3.19 -6.66 -5.17
C GLU A 332 -3.94 -7.58 -4.20
N HIS A 333 -5.08 -8.10 -4.65
CA HIS A 333 -5.90 -9.06 -3.93
C HIS A 333 -5.92 -10.39 -4.69
N LEU A 334 -5.52 -11.48 -4.06
CA LEU A 334 -5.61 -12.83 -4.63
C LEU A 334 -6.55 -13.68 -3.80
N GLU A 335 -7.66 -14.12 -4.38
CA GLU A 335 -8.52 -15.12 -3.78
C GLU A 335 -8.18 -16.51 -4.31
N ILE A 336 -8.20 -17.50 -3.42
CA ILE A 336 -8.04 -18.92 -3.76
C ILE A 336 -9.33 -19.63 -3.42
N GLN A 337 -10.10 -19.98 -4.44
CA GLN A 337 -11.42 -20.63 -4.35
C GLN A 337 -11.34 -22.05 -4.95
N THR A 338 -10.42 -22.87 -4.44
CA THR A 338 -10.17 -24.25 -4.89
C THR A 338 -10.50 -25.25 -3.80
N ALA A 339 -10.69 -26.52 -4.16
CA ALA A 339 -10.95 -27.60 -3.22
C ALA A 339 -9.93 -27.69 -2.08
N ASP A 340 -8.65 -27.41 -2.36
CA ASP A 340 -7.57 -27.38 -1.38
C ASP A 340 -6.94 -26.00 -1.31
N ALA A 341 -7.78 -24.99 -1.04
CA ALA A 341 -7.38 -23.58 -1.07
C ALA A 341 -6.17 -23.25 -0.19
N ALA A 342 -6.05 -23.87 0.99
CA ALA A 342 -4.94 -23.64 1.91
C ALA A 342 -3.60 -24.12 1.32
N ALA A 343 -3.58 -25.33 0.77
CA ALA A 343 -2.37 -25.88 0.16
C ALA A 343 -1.97 -25.12 -1.12
N VAL A 344 -2.92 -24.61 -1.88
CA VAL A 344 -2.64 -23.75 -3.05
C VAL A 344 -2.09 -22.41 -2.59
N ALA A 345 -2.68 -21.79 -1.57
CA ALA A 345 -2.24 -20.51 -1.02
C ALA A 345 -0.79 -20.57 -0.51
N ASP A 346 -0.36 -21.65 0.13
CA ASP A 346 1.02 -21.84 0.61
C ASP A 346 2.06 -21.87 -0.53
N ARG A 347 1.64 -22.10 -1.76
CA ARG A 347 2.51 -22.14 -2.95
C ARG A 347 2.60 -20.81 -3.68
N VAL A 348 1.71 -19.85 -3.39
CA VAL A 348 1.71 -18.52 -4.00
C VAL A 348 2.97 -17.76 -3.62
N LYS A 349 3.58 -17.08 -4.60
CA LYS A 349 4.80 -16.29 -4.43
C LYS A 349 4.57 -14.80 -4.52
N ASN A 350 3.58 -14.38 -5.32
CA ASN A 350 3.37 -12.97 -5.64
C ASN A 350 1.89 -12.59 -5.46
N ALA A 351 1.58 -11.95 -4.35
CA ALA A 351 0.29 -11.31 -4.10
C ALA A 351 0.45 -10.21 -3.04
N GLY A 352 -0.35 -9.17 -3.10
CA GLY A 352 -0.42 -8.16 -2.05
C GLY A 352 -1.05 -8.72 -0.77
N ALA A 353 -2.19 -9.42 -0.91
CA ALA A 353 -2.83 -10.22 0.13
C ALA A 353 -3.47 -11.47 -0.48
N ILE A 354 -3.53 -12.56 0.29
CA ILE A 354 -4.15 -13.82 -0.13
C ILE A 354 -5.37 -14.10 0.74
N PHE A 355 -6.50 -14.37 0.10
CA PHE A 355 -7.79 -14.69 0.71
C PHE A 355 -8.10 -16.15 0.43
N VAL A 356 -8.27 -16.96 1.49
CA VAL A 356 -8.25 -18.42 1.37
C VAL A 356 -9.63 -19.00 1.61
N GLY A 357 -10.22 -19.57 0.56
CA GLY A 357 -11.49 -20.28 0.58
C GLY A 357 -12.71 -19.37 0.68
N THR A 358 -13.86 -19.98 0.68
CA THR A 358 -15.20 -19.37 0.57
C THR A 358 -15.52 -18.27 1.59
N TRP A 359 -14.94 -18.34 2.79
CA TRP A 359 -15.30 -17.46 3.91
C TRP A 359 -14.33 -16.27 4.09
N ALA A 360 -13.47 -16.03 3.13
CA ALA A 360 -12.51 -14.96 3.15
C ALA A 360 -12.63 -14.06 1.89
N PRO A 361 -13.76 -13.37 1.66
CA PRO A 361 -13.89 -12.45 0.55
C PRO A 361 -12.97 -11.23 0.71
N VAL A 362 -12.59 -10.58 -0.39
CA VAL A 362 -11.74 -9.35 -0.38
C VAL A 362 -12.32 -8.26 0.52
N SER A 363 -13.65 -8.06 0.50
CA SER A 363 -14.32 -7.06 1.33
C SER A 363 -14.09 -7.26 2.84
N LEU A 364 -13.84 -8.49 3.29
CA LEU A 364 -13.42 -8.74 4.67
C LEU A 364 -12.05 -8.12 4.95
N GLY A 365 -11.11 -8.23 3.99
CA GLY A 365 -9.78 -7.63 4.07
C GLY A 365 -9.81 -6.11 4.10
N ASP A 366 -10.71 -5.53 3.33
CA ASP A 366 -10.88 -4.07 3.25
C ASP A 366 -11.33 -3.45 4.57
N TYR A 367 -12.08 -4.20 5.38
CA TYR A 367 -12.71 -3.63 6.56
C TYR A 367 -12.32 -4.27 7.89
N CYS A 368 -12.47 -5.59 8.03
CA CYS A 368 -12.49 -6.23 9.34
C CYS A 368 -11.66 -7.51 9.47
N ALA A 369 -10.82 -7.90 8.52
CA ALA A 369 -9.90 -9.02 8.69
C ALA A 369 -8.82 -8.72 9.74
N GLY A 370 -8.43 -7.45 9.88
CA GLY A 370 -7.30 -7.00 10.69
C GLY A 370 -6.00 -6.90 9.89
N SER A 371 -5.98 -7.39 8.64
CA SER A 371 -4.93 -7.12 7.65
C SER A 371 -4.96 -5.66 7.18
N ASN A 372 -4.13 -5.31 6.22
CA ASN A 372 -4.09 -3.97 5.65
C ASN A 372 -4.51 -4.01 4.18
N HIS A 373 -5.33 -3.04 3.76
CA HIS A 373 -5.77 -2.92 2.38
C HIS A 373 -4.92 -1.96 1.52
N VAL A 374 -3.92 -1.32 2.10
CA VAL A 374 -2.95 -0.54 1.33
C VAL A 374 -1.90 -1.50 0.82
N LEU A 375 -2.11 -2.00 -0.39
CA LEU A 375 -1.40 -3.12 -0.98
C LEU A 375 -0.68 -2.69 -2.27
N PRO A 376 0.36 -3.42 -2.71
CA PRO A 376 1.01 -3.16 -3.99
C PRO A 376 0.11 -3.58 -5.15
N THR A 377 -0.04 -2.71 -6.15
CA THR A 377 -0.82 -2.94 -7.38
C THR A 377 0.11 -3.07 -8.59
N GLY A 378 -0.45 -3.33 -9.77
CA GLY A 378 0.30 -3.30 -11.02
C GLY A 378 1.39 -4.38 -11.13
N GLY A 379 1.26 -5.50 -10.41
CA GLY A 379 2.25 -6.56 -10.33
C GLY A 379 3.43 -6.25 -9.42
N CYS A 380 3.41 -5.14 -8.68
CA CYS A 380 4.48 -4.78 -7.74
C CYS A 380 4.58 -5.74 -6.54
N ALA A 381 3.58 -6.60 -6.32
CA ALA A 381 3.61 -7.65 -5.29
C ALA A 381 4.80 -8.62 -5.43
N CYS A 382 5.46 -8.66 -6.60
CA CYS A 382 6.68 -9.45 -6.79
C CYS A 382 7.93 -8.88 -6.08
N HIS A 383 7.89 -7.64 -5.56
CA HIS A 383 9.01 -6.99 -4.87
C HIS A 383 8.59 -6.05 -3.73
N SER A 384 7.29 -5.79 -3.57
CA SER A 384 6.75 -4.89 -2.55
C SER A 384 5.75 -5.61 -1.67
N SER A 385 5.66 -5.20 -0.41
CA SER A 385 4.67 -5.70 0.55
C SER A 385 3.58 -4.66 0.79
N GLY A 386 2.44 -5.10 1.29
CA GLY A 386 1.41 -4.21 1.82
C GLY A 386 1.90 -3.40 3.02
N LEU A 387 1.19 -2.31 3.31
CA LEU A 387 1.48 -1.43 4.42
C LEU A 387 1.39 -2.20 5.75
N SER A 388 2.41 -2.07 6.55
CA SER A 388 2.55 -2.79 7.82
C SER A 388 3.36 -1.97 8.83
N VAL A 389 3.51 -2.46 10.04
CA VAL A 389 4.37 -1.82 11.05
C VAL A 389 5.80 -1.63 10.53
N GLN A 390 6.31 -2.59 9.74
CA GLN A 390 7.67 -2.53 9.19
C GLN A 390 7.86 -1.33 8.24
N SER A 391 6.80 -0.91 7.54
CA SER A 391 6.87 0.25 6.63
C SER A 391 7.27 1.55 7.37
N PHE A 392 6.94 1.63 8.67
CA PHE A 392 7.24 2.80 9.51
C PHE A 392 8.51 2.63 10.34
N LEU A 393 9.23 1.52 10.22
CA LEU A 393 10.44 1.23 10.98
C LEU A 393 11.68 1.31 10.11
N ARG A 394 12.79 1.79 10.70
CA ARG A 394 14.10 1.80 10.09
C ARG A 394 15.04 0.93 10.91
N GLY A 395 15.73 0.00 10.25
CA GLY A 395 16.81 -0.78 10.86
C GLY A 395 18.10 0.06 10.94
N ILE A 396 18.68 0.15 12.13
CA ILE A 396 19.96 0.82 12.37
C ILE A 396 20.92 -0.22 12.93
N HIS A 397 22.07 -0.41 12.28
CA HIS A 397 23.10 -1.27 12.77
C HIS A 397 23.96 -0.53 13.81
N ILE A 398 24.12 -1.13 14.99
CA ILE A 398 25.06 -0.71 16.02
C ILE A 398 26.20 -1.73 15.99
N VAL A 399 27.39 -1.28 15.59
CA VAL A 399 28.61 -2.09 15.55
C VAL A 399 29.41 -1.79 16.82
N ASP A 400 29.59 -2.81 17.66
CA ASP A 400 30.31 -2.70 18.93
C ASP A 400 31.44 -3.73 18.97
N TYR A 401 32.69 -3.25 19.07
CA TYR A 401 33.89 -4.09 19.06
C TYR A 401 34.88 -3.65 20.11
N THR A 402 35.36 -4.62 20.87
CA THR A 402 36.51 -4.42 21.74
C THR A 402 37.81 -4.32 20.93
N ARG A 403 38.87 -3.82 21.56
CA ARG A 403 40.20 -3.75 20.94
C ARG A 403 40.69 -5.12 20.43
N ASP A 404 40.44 -6.16 21.22
CA ASP A 404 40.91 -7.51 20.89
C ASP A 404 40.10 -8.13 19.75
N ALA A 405 38.81 -7.93 19.71
CA ALA A 405 37.96 -8.33 18.60
C ALA A 405 38.32 -7.61 17.30
N LEU A 406 38.66 -6.31 17.37
CA LEU A 406 39.12 -5.56 16.21
C LEU A 406 40.52 -6.06 15.76
N ALA A 407 41.41 -6.38 16.69
CA ALA A 407 42.74 -6.90 16.38
C ALA A 407 42.72 -8.18 15.55
N GLU A 408 41.74 -9.07 15.82
CA GLU A 408 41.55 -10.32 15.09
C GLU A 408 41.32 -10.13 13.59
N VAL A 409 40.60 -9.07 13.17
CA VAL A 409 40.25 -8.82 11.77
C VAL A 409 41.04 -7.67 11.14
N ALA A 410 41.87 -6.98 11.90
CA ALA A 410 42.54 -5.75 11.47
C ALA A 410 43.33 -5.91 10.16
N HIS A 411 44.06 -7.01 9.98
CA HIS A 411 44.84 -7.25 8.79
C HIS A 411 43.95 -7.48 7.55
N HIS A 412 42.78 -8.12 7.70
CA HIS A 412 41.85 -8.31 6.60
C HIS A 412 41.25 -6.96 6.14
N VAL A 413 40.90 -6.10 7.09
CA VAL A 413 40.38 -4.75 6.77
C VAL A 413 41.43 -3.94 6.03
N VAL A 414 42.71 -3.97 6.47
CA VAL A 414 43.78 -3.26 5.79
C VAL A 414 44.04 -3.81 4.39
N THR A 415 44.06 -5.14 4.24
CA THR A 415 44.27 -5.79 2.92
C THR A 415 43.14 -5.42 1.94
N LEU A 416 41.88 -5.46 2.37
CA LEU A 416 40.74 -5.06 1.53
C LEU A 416 40.79 -3.58 1.17
N ALA A 417 41.12 -2.71 2.12
CA ALA A 417 41.26 -1.28 1.87
C ALA A 417 42.37 -0.98 0.84
N GLU A 418 43.48 -1.68 0.89
CA GLU A 418 44.58 -1.58 -0.08
C GLU A 418 44.16 -2.09 -1.47
N ALA A 419 43.43 -3.22 -1.52
CA ALA A 419 42.94 -3.79 -2.78
C ALA A 419 41.89 -2.87 -3.48
N GLU A 420 41.17 -2.10 -2.72
CA GLU A 420 40.16 -1.13 -3.22
C GLU A 420 40.77 0.26 -3.49
N ASP A 421 42.09 0.43 -3.35
CA ASP A 421 42.78 1.73 -3.45
C ASP A 421 42.25 2.78 -2.47
N LEU A 422 41.89 2.35 -1.24
CA LEU A 422 41.37 3.18 -0.15
C LEU A 422 42.34 3.17 1.06
N PRO A 423 43.58 3.65 0.93
CA PRO A 423 44.60 3.52 1.98
C PRO A 423 44.24 4.22 3.29
N ALA A 424 43.38 5.25 3.24
CA ALA A 424 42.89 5.94 4.44
C ALA A 424 42.00 5.02 5.33
N HIS A 425 41.26 4.07 4.75
CA HIS A 425 40.50 3.06 5.49
C HIS A 425 41.43 2.14 6.26
N GLY A 426 42.51 1.68 5.61
CA GLY A 426 43.57 0.89 6.26
C GLY A 426 44.31 1.70 7.35
N ALA A 427 44.60 2.97 7.09
CA ALA A 427 45.25 3.87 8.05
C ALA A 427 44.38 4.07 9.32
N ALA A 428 43.04 4.12 9.17
CA ALA A 428 42.13 4.21 10.31
C ALA A 428 42.26 3.01 11.26
N ILE A 429 42.51 1.80 10.75
CA ILE A 429 42.79 0.61 11.56
C ILE A 429 44.17 0.72 12.19
N LYS A 430 45.23 0.99 11.38
CA LYS A 430 46.60 1.09 11.83
C LYS A 430 46.77 2.11 12.97
N ALA A 431 46.09 3.24 12.92
CA ALA A 431 46.12 4.28 13.95
C ALA A 431 45.64 3.78 15.33
N ARG A 432 44.67 2.86 15.39
CA ARG A 432 44.16 2.25 16.64
C ARG A 432 45.15 1.31 17.31
N PHE A 433 46.17 0.88 16.58
CA PHE A 433 47.24 -0.05 17.04
C PHE A 433 48.62 0.59 16.98
N GLY A 434 48.75 1.90 17.06
CA GLY A 434 50.02 2.61 17.02
C GLY A 434 50.73 2.50 15.66
N TRP A 435 49.96 2.55 14.57
CA TRP A 435 50.43 2.47 13.17
C TRP A 435 50.98 1.07 12.77
N LYS A 436 50.73 0.06 13.58
CA LYS A 436 51.07 -1.34 13.26
C LYS A 436 49.80 -2.12 12.99
N VAL A 437 49.87 -3.07 12.08
CA VAL A 437 48.78 -4.03 11.88
C VAL A 437 48.99 -5.17 12.87
N PRO A 438 48.01 -5.53 13.70
CA PRO A 438 48.09 -6.74 14.51
C PRO A 438 48.27 -7.97 13.60
N GLU A 439 49.16 -8.88 13.99
CA GLU A 439 49.33 -10.16 13.30
C GLU A 439 48.10 -11.04 13.54
N SER A 440 47.66 -11.78 12.51
CA SER A 440 46.60 -12.77 12.67
C SER A 440 47.08 -13.89 13.60
N LYS A 441 46.28 -14.23 14.61
CA LYS A 441 46.53 -15.41 15.43
C LYS A 441 46.28 -16.70 14.69
#